data_6996829b140bdef03094f145f63cb40d
#
_entry.id   6996829b140bdef03094f145f63cb40d
#
_cell.length_a   1.000
_cell.length_b   1.000
_cell.length_c   1.000
_cell.angle_alpha   90.00
_cell.angle_beta   90.00
_cell.angle_gamma   90.00
#
_symmetry.space_group_name_H-M   'P 1'
#
loop_
_entity.id
_entity.type
_entity.pdbx_description
1 polymer ?
#
loop_
_entity_poly.entity_id
_entity_poly.type
_entity_poly.pdbx_seq_one_letter_code
_entity_poly.pdbx_strand_id
1 'polypeptide(L)'
;MPDSALWRLERFLSELDAWAGREQPSDDLRLLVTAWIVGRQDDPYRGVRREPHFENLWYGVVPDSNDEVGRVVVCSYWIFESEHLIRCNSFATLGLPI
;
A
#
# COMPACT_ATOMS: atom_id res chain seq x y z
N MET A 1 12.80 -6.94 24.45
CA MET A 1 12.44 -6.64 23.93
C MET A 1 11.95 -6.45 23.22
N PRO A 2 11.87 -6.33 22.95
CA PRO A 2 11.24 -6.05 22.31
C PRO A 2 10.71 -5.86 21.58
N ASP A 3 10.49 -5.77 21.54
CA ASP A 3 10.04 -5.72 20.92
C ASP A 3 9.28 -5.31 20.12
N SER A 4 9.55 -4.88 19.54
CA SER A 4 8.68 -4.42 18.50
C SER A 4 8.71 -5.35 17.33
N ALA A 5 7.87 -6.35 17.44
CA ALA A 5 7.67 -7.25 16.32
C ALA A 5 7.17 -6.44 15.14
N LEU A 6 7.74 -6.66 13.95
CA LEU A 6 7.24 -6.06 12.74
C LEU A 6 5.84 -6.64 12.42
N TRP A 7 5.01 -5.82 11.79
CA TRP A 7 3.71 -6.28 11.32
C TRP A 7 3.92 -7.30 10.21
N ARG A 8 3.10 -8.37 10.21
CA ARG A 8 3.14 -9.35 9.13
C ARG A 8 2.41 -8.83 7.91
N LEU A 9 2.94 -9.11 6.74
CA LEU A 9 2.37 -8.69 5.47
C LEU A 9 1.73 -9.89 4.78
N GLU A 10 0.48 -9.73 4.33
CA GLU A 10 -0.23 -10.74 3.55
C GLU A 10 -0.71 -10.15 2.23
N ARG A 11 -0.56 -10.91 1.16
CA ARG A 11 -1.05 -10.61 -0.18
C ARG A 11 -0.43 -9.39 -0.86
N PHE A 12 0.54 -8.73 -0.26
CA PHE A 12 1.16 -7.57 -0.88
C PHE A 12 1.91 -7.92 -2.16
N LEU A 13 2.65 -9.02 -2.16
CA LEU A 13 3.43 -9.39 -3.34
C LEU A 13 2.52 -9.84 -4.49
N SER A 14 1.49 -10.63 -4.21
CA SER A 14 0.57 -11.07 -5.25
C SER A 14 -0.22 -9.90 -5.84
N GLU A 15 -0.66 -8.96 -5.01
CA GLU A 15 -1.37 -7.78 -5.49
C GLU A 15 -0.44 -6.82 -6.24
N LEU A 16 0.81 -6.71 -5.79
CA LEU A 16 1.83 -5.93 -6.50
C LEU A 16 2.07 -6.51 -7.90
N ASP A 17 2.20 -7.83 -8.00
CA ASP A 17 2.40 -8.49 -9.30
C ASP A 17 1.20 -8.29 -10.21
N ALA A 18 -0.02 -8.38 -9.68
CA ALA A 18 -1.24 -8.15 -10.45
C ALA A 18 -1.29 -6.71 -10.98
N TRP A 19 -0.97 -5.73 -10.13
CA TRP A 19 -0.90 -4.34 -10.54
C TRP A 19 0.17 -4.11 -11.61
N ALA A 20 1.36 -4.67 -11.41
CA ALA A 20 2.46 -4.54 -12.36
C ALA A 20 2.12 -5.17 -13.72
N GLY A 21 1.39 -6.26 -13.71
CA GLY A 21 0.92 -6.90 -14.94
C GLY A 21 -0.07 -6.05 -15.72
N ARG A 22 -0.95 -5.33 -15.01
CA ARG A 22 -1.94 -4.46 -15.65
C ARG A 22 -1.34 -3.14 -16.15
N GLU A 23 -0.54 -2.51 -15.30
CA GLU A 23 -0.07 -1.14 -15.53
C GLU A 23 1.31 -1.06 -16.17
N GLN A 24 2.08 -2.14 -16.11
CA GLN A 24 3.44 -2.21 -16.64
C GLN A 24 4.28 -1.00 -16.23
N PRO A 25 4.43 -0.78 -14.89
CA PRO A 25 5.16 0.38 -14.39
C PRO A 25 6.66 0.27 -14.72
N SER A 26 7.35 1.40 -14.68
CA SER A 26 8.80 1.41 -14.78
C SER A 26 9.42 0.64 -13.61
N ASP A 27 10.66 0.21 -13.77
CA ASP A 27 11.40 -0.44 -12.69
C ASP A 27 11.54 0.48 -11.48
N ASP A 28 11.79 1.76 -11.71
CA ASP A 28 11.90 2.75 -10.62
C ASP A 28 10.61 2.87 -9.83
N LEU A 29 9.48 2.93 -10.51
CA LEU A 29 8.19 3.01 -9.83
C LEU A 29 7.91 1.72 -9.05
N ARG A 30 8.25 0.59 -9.62
CA ARG A 30 8.08 -0.70 -8.96
C ARG A 30 8.90 -0.80 -7.68
N LEU A 31 10.14 -0.33 -7.72
CA LEU A 31 11.02 -0.27 -6.55
C LEU A 31 10.46 0.68 -5.49
N LEU A 32 9.95 1.83 -5.92
CA LEU A 32 9.34 2.81 -5.02
C LEU A 32 8.16 2.21 -4.26
N VAL A 33 7.26 1.53 -4.97
CA VAL A 33 6.10 0.89 -4.37
C VAL A 33 6.53 -0.23 -3.42
N THR A 34 7.52 -1.02 -3.82
CA THR A 34 8.05 -2.10 -2.98
C THR A 34 8.61 -1.54 -1.66
N ALA A 35 9.38 -0.47 -1.73
CA ALA A 35 9.93 0.18 -0.53
C ALA A 35 8.82 0.70 0.38
N TRP A 36 7.77 1.26 -0.20
CA TRP A 36 6.62 1.73 0.58
C TRP A 36 5.93 0.57 1.31
N ILE A 37 5.79 -0.57 0.65
CA ILE A 37 5.22 -1.78 1.26
C ILE A 37 6.03 -2.17 2.50
N VAL A 38 7.35 -2.22 2.37
CA VAL A 38 8.24 -2.60 3.47
C VAL A 38 8.05 -1.64 4.66
N GLY A 39 7.87 -0.36 4.40
CA GLY A 39 7.62 0.63 5.45
C GLY A 39 6.34 0.38 6.24
N ARG A 40 5.37 -0.35 5.68
CA ARG A 40 4.14 -0.71 6.40
C ARG A 40 4.40 -1.65 7.58
N GLN A 41 5.52 -2.37 7.57
CA GLN A 41 5.87 -3.26 8.67
C GLN A 41 6.19 -2.51 9.96
N ASP A 42 6.71 -1.30 9.85
CA ASP A 42 7.03 -0.48 11.01
C ASP A 42 5.79 0.22 11.57
N ASP A 43 5.00 0.80 10.69
CA ASP A 43 3.82 1.56 11.09
C ASP A 43 2.78 1.54 9.97
N PRO A 44 1.80 0.64 10.03
CA PRO A 44 0.79 0.54 8.98
C PRO A 44 -0.20 1.70 8.94
N TYR A 45 -0.21 2.55 9.98
CA TYR A 45 -1.11 3.70 10.05
C TYR A 45 -0.49 4.98 9.49
N ARG A 46 0.81 4.96 9.18
CA ARG A 46 1.48 6.17 8.72
C ARG A 46 1.06 6.54 7.30
N GLY A 47 0.59 7.77 7.13
CA GLY A 47 0.30 8.32 5.81
C GLY A 47 -0.92 7.74 5.12
N VAL A 48 -1.78 7.04 5.86
CA VAL A 48 -2.98 6.44 5.30
C VAL A 48 -4.21 6.95 6.03
N ARG A 49 -5.38 6.71 5.43
CA ARG A 49 -6.67 7.10 5.98
C ARG A 49 -7.58 5.89 6.03
N ARG A 50 -8.45 5.86 7.04
CA ARG A 50 -9.44 4.80 7.12
C ARG A 50 -10.56 5.05 6.11
N GLU A 51 -10.97 3.99 5.43
CA GLU A 51 -12.14 4.04 4.56
C GLU A 51 -13.40 4.23 5.42
N PRO A 52 -14.22 5.27 5.15
CA PRO A 52 -15.35 5.61 6.03
C PRO A 52 -16.37 4.50 6.24
N HIS A 53 -16.51 3.60 5.27
CA HIS A 53 -17.53 2.54 5.32
C HIS A 53 -17.03 1.23 5.93
N PHE A 54 -15.76 1.16 6.35
CA PHE A 54 -15.15 -0.05 6.88
C PHE A 54 -14.33 0.28 8.13
N GLU A 55 -14.42 -0.57 9.13
CA GLU A 55 -13.73 -0.33 10.40
C GLU A 55 -12.21 -0.45 10.28
N ASN A 56 -11.73 -1.41 9.49
CA ASN A 56 -10.31 -1.71 9.45
C ASN A 56 -9.71 -1.72 8.05
N LEU A 57 -10.38 -1.11 7.08
CA LEU A 57 -9.84 -0.91 5.74
C LEU A 57 -9.21 0.49 5.64
N TRP A 58 -7.95 0.54 5.23
CA TRP A 58 -7.17 1.76 5.14
C TRP A 58 -6.65 1.93 3.73
N TYR A 59 -6.44 3.15 3.30
CA TYR A 59 -5.89 3.43 1.98
C TYR A 59 -4.93 4.61 2.05
N GLY A 60 -3.98 4.63 1.11
CA GLY A 60 -3.05 5.74 1.01
C GLY A 60 -2.42 5.83 -0.37
N VAL A 61 -1.97 7.02 -0.69
CA VAL A 61 -1.20 7.29 -1.90
C VAL A 61 0.26 6.95 -1.61
N VAL A 62 0.89 6.20 -2.49
CA VAL A 62 2.34 5.97 -2.40
C VAL A 62 3.03 7.28 -2.74
N PRO A 63 3.81 7.88 -1.83
CA PRO A 63 4.48 9.16 -2.09
C PRO A 63 5.38 9.09 -3.32
N ASP A 64 5.41 10.15 -4.09
CA ASP A 64 6.26 10.29 -5.28
C ASP A 64 5.94 9.30 -6.41
N SER A 65 4.75 8.69 -6.37
CA SER A 65 4.33 7.72 -7.39
C SER A 65 3.62 8.36 -8.58
N ASN A 66 3.52 9.69 -8.61
CA ASN A 66 2.83 10.39 -9.69
C ASN A 66 3.55 10.19 -11.03
N ASP A 67 2.76 9.94 -12.07
CA ASP A 67 3.27 9.82 -13.42
C ASP A 67 3.15 11.14 -14.19
N GLU A 68 3.48 11.11 -15.48
CA GLU A 68 3.49 12.31 -16.33
C GLU A 68 2.11 12.91 -16.54
N VAL A 69 1.05 12.12 -16.38
CA VAL A 69 -0.32 12.61 -16.59
C VAL A 69 -1.07 12.83 -15.28
N GLY A 70 -0.35 12.81 -14.15
CA GLY A 70 -0.92 13.13 -12.85
C GLY A 70 -1.62 11.99 -12.16
N ARG A 71 -1.40 10.74 -12.59
CA ARG A 71 -1.92 9.58 -11.88
C ARG A 71 -0.95 9.18 -10.78
N VAL A 72 -1.50 8.60 -9.72
CA VAL A 72 -0.71 8.13 -8.57
C VAL A 72 -1.07 6.69 -8.27
N VAL A 73 -0.18 6.01 -7.55
CA VAL A 73 -0.46 4.65 -7.07
C VAL A 73 -1.13 4.74 -5.71
N VAL A 74 -2.27 4.07 -5.58
CA VAL A 74 -3.03 4.00 -4.34
C VAL A 74 -3.07 2.55 -3.89
N CYS A 75 -2.78 2.33 -2.61
CA CYS A 75 -2.88 1.01 -2.01
C CYS A 75 -3.92 1.03 -0.91
N SER A 76 -4.73 -0.03 -0.85
CA SER A 76 -5.63 -0.24 0.28
C SER A 76 -5.30 -1.56 0.95
N TYR A 77 -5.47 -1.62 2.26
CA TYR A 77 -5.19 -2.84 3.02
C TYR A 77 -6.00 -2.86 4.32
N TRP A 78 -6.22 -4.09 4.78
CA TRP A 78 -6.90 -4.34 6.05
C TRP A 78 -5.88 -4.43 7.16
N ILE A 79 -6.17 -3.81 8.31
CA ILE A 79 -5.32 -3.89 9.50
C ILE A 79 -6.01 -4.74 10.54
N PHE A 80 -5.38 -5.84 10.92
CA PHE A 80 -5.87 -6.74 11.96
C PHE A 80 -4.98 -6.57 13.19
N GLU A 81 -5.41 -5.68 14.07
CA GLU A 81 -4.61 -5.23 15.21
C GLU A 81 -4.24 -6.39 16.15
N SER A 82 -5.23 -7.22 16.49
CA SER A 82 -5.02 -8.32 17.43
C SER A 82 -4.05 -9.37 16.90
N GLU A 83 -3.90 -9.47 15.59
CA GLU A 83 -3.01 -10.44 14.95
C GLU A 83 -1.69 -9.83 14.52
N HIS A 84 -1.54 -8.53 14.68
CA HIS A 84 -0.38 -7.76 14.22
C HIS A 84 -0.10 -8.03 12.73
N LEU A 85 -1.16 -7.98 11.93
CA LEU A 85 -1.17 -8.41 10.53
C LEU A 85 -1.84 -7.36 9.67
N ILE A 86 -1.26 -7.09 8.50
CA ILE A 86 -1.91 -6.29 7.47
C ILE A 86 -2.03 -7.12 6.20
N ARG A 87 -3.22 -7.06 5.59
CA ARG A 87 -3.53 -7.82 4.37
C ARG A 87 -3.85 -6.86 3.24
N CYS A 88 -3.11 -6.94 2.16
CA CYS A 88 -3.34 -6.09 1.01
C CYS A 88 -4.69 -6.38 0.38
N ASN A 89 -5.43 -5.32 0.08
CA ASN A 89 -6.68 -5.38 -0.68
C ASN A 89 -6.41 -5.14 -2.17
N SER A 90 -5.74 -4.03 -2.49
CA SER A 90 -5.45 -3.73 -3.90
C SER A 90 -4.39 -2.66 -4.06
N PHE A 91 -3.76 -2.66 -5.22
CA PHE A 91 -3.02 -1.54 -5.77
C PHE A 91 -3.74 -1.05 -7.02
N ALA A 92 -3.83 0.24 -7.20
CA ALA A 92 -4.44 0.85 -8.38
C ALA A 92 -3.69 2.13 -8.75
N THR A 93 -3.60 2.38 -10.05
CA THR A 93 -3.08 3.66 -10.57
C THR A 93 -4.29 4.52 -10.91
N LEU A 94 -4.44 5.64 -10.21
CA LEU A 94 -5.64 6.47 -10.29
C LEU A 94 -5.28 7.92 -10.56
N GLY A 95 -6.10 8.59 -11.39
CA GLY A 95 -6.06 10.04 -11.49
C GLY A 95 -6.80 10.64 -10.31
N LEU A 96 -6.15 11.50 -9.56
CA LEU A 96 -6.81 12.19 -8.46
C LEU A 96 -7.53 13.43 -8.99
N PRO A 97 -8.72 13.73 -8.48
CA PRO A 97 -9.39 14.98 -8.81
C PRO A 97 -8.58 16.15 -8.25
N ILE A 98 -8.53 17.19 -9.02
CA ILE A 98 -7.80 18.39 -8.65
C ILE A 98 -8.75 19.43 -8.09
#